data_b428b412f46c2e3048a1419b83172405
#
_entry.id   b428b412f46c2e3048a1419b83172405
#
_cell.length_a   1.000
_cell.length_b   1.000
_cell.length_c   1.000
_cell.angle_alpha   90.00
_cell.angle_beta   90.00
_cell.angle_gamma   90.00
#
_symmetry.space_group_name_H-M   'P 1'
#
loop_
_entity.id
_entity.type
_entity.pdbx_description
1 polymer ?
#
loop_
_entity_poly.entity_id
_entity_poly.type
_entity_poly.pdbx_seq_one_letter_code
_entity_poly.pdbx_strand_id
1 'polypeptide(L)'
;MTHDLTGVWDGTFVQPQVGMVTFLATLIESGGALAGNVTEPCITPGCPMSTHNASIAGDRSGSAVSFVKRYEPPGYGYDTVFYRGVVNAEATEIDGRWSVPGTTASGTFLMVRSSKPAEAVAAEERTKEPAR
;
A
#
# COMPACT_ATOMS: atom_id res chain seq x y z
N MET A 1 -13.89 -13.60 17.25
CA MET A 1 -14.28 -12.52 16.33
C MET A 1 -13.12 -12.19 15.40
N THR A 2 -13.35 -12.14 14.12
CA THR A 2 -12.30 -11.82 13.13
C THR A 2 -12.23 -10.32 12.97
N HIS A 3 -11.02 -9.79 13.09
CA HIS A 3 -10.80 -8.37 12.84
C HIS A 3 -10.72 -8.13 11.33
N ASP A 4 -11.43 -7.11 10.87
CA ASP A 4 -11.46 -6.73 9.49
C ASP A 4 -10.29 -5.77 9.20
N LEU A 5 -9.88 -5.69 7.95
CA LEU A 5 -8.72 -4.89 7.54
C LEU A 5 -9.07 -3.45 7.17
N THR A 6 -10.34 -3.08 7.27
CA THR A 6 -10.76 -1.72 6.94
C THR A 6 -10.07 -0.70 7.84
N GLY A 7 -9.44 0.29 7.26
CA GLY A 7 -8.76 1.35 8.00
C GLY A 7 -7.55 1.86 7.28
N VAL A 8 -6.74 2.63 8.00
CA VAL A 8 -5.54 3.25 7.50
C VAL A 8 -4.31 2.47 7.96
N TRP A 9 -3.38 2.27 7.06
CA TRP A 9 -2.18 1.45 7.29
C TRP A 9 -0.94 2.22 6.88
N ASP A 10 0.06 2.22 7.75
CA ASP A 10 1.40 2.73 7.44
C ASP A 10 2.19 1.57 6.88
N GLY A 11 2.75 1.74 5.69
CA GLY A 11 3.45 0.66 5.01
C GLY A 11 4.86 1.02 4.62
N THR A 12 5.66 -0.03 4.42
CA THR A 12 6.99 0.08 3.84
C THR A 12 7.19 -1.08 2.88
N PHE A 13 7.96 -0.84 1.83
CA PHE A 13 8.45 -1.94 1.00
C PHE A 13 9.93 -1.70 0.71
N VAL A 14 10.64 -2.79 0.47
CA VAL A 14 12.06 -2.73 0.13
C VAL A 14 12.21 -2.96 -1.37
N GLN A 15 12.79 -1.98 -2.03
CA GLN A 15 13.05 -2.05 -3.47
C GLN A 15 14.56 -2.16 -3.68
N PRO A 16 15.03 -3.20 -4.38
CA PRO A 16 16.44 -3.34 -4.68
C PRO A 16 16.99 -2.07 -5.33
N GLN A 17 18.17 -1.64 -4.92
CA GLN A 17 18.88 -0.47 -5.42
C GLN A 17 18.32 0.88 -4.95
N VAL A 18 17.12 0.90 -4.36
CA VAL A 18 16.52 2.11 -3.82
C VAL A 18 16.51 2.10 -2.30
N GLY A 19 16.21 0.94 -1.71
CA GLY A 19 16.09 0.78 -0.27
C GLY A 19 14.63 0.78 0.17
N MET A 20 14.39 1.24 1.40
CA MET A 20 13.07 1.24 1.98
C MET A 20 12.23 2.43 1.49
N VAL A 21 11.03 2.15 1.04
CA VAL A 21 10.08 3.17 0.59
C VAL A 21 8.85 3.10 1.48
N THR A 22 8.39 4.24 1.99
CA THR A 22 7.19 4.29 2.83
C THR A 22 5.96 4.59 1.98
N PHE A 23 4.80 4.12 2.44
CA PHE A 23 3.54 4.44 1.79
C PHE A 23 2.41 4.51 2.81
N LEU A 24 1.32 5.14 2.44
CA LEU A 24 0.10 5.20 3.24
C LEU A 24 -0.99 4.48 2.46
N ALA A 25 -1.66 3.53 3.10
CA ALA A 25 -2.73 2.77 2.47
C ALA A 25 -4.04 2.96 3.22
N THR A 26 -5.14 3.01 2.49
CA THR A 26 -6.47 2.90 3.05
C THR A 26 -7.09 1.65 2.47
N LEU A 27 -7.51 0.74 3.35
CA LEU A 27 -8.12 -0.52 2.94
C LEU A 27 -9.58 -0.56 3.33
N ILE A 28 -10.37 -1.22 2.51
CA ILE A 28 -11.76 -1.55 2.79
C ILE A 28 -11.92 -3.04 2.55
N GLU A 29 -12.35 -3.76 3.57
CA GLU A 29 -12.64 -5.18 3.46
C GLU A 29 -14.13 -5.41 3.54
N SER A 30 -14.68 -6.22 2.61
CA SER A 30 -16.08 -6.57 2.59
C SER A 30 -16.20 -8.03 2.16
N GLY A 31 -16.56 -8.90 3.10
CA GLY A 31 -16.71 -10.32 2.83
C GLY A 31 -15.47 -11.00 2.28
N GLY A 32 -14.30 -10.59 2.73
CA GLY A 32 -13.03 -11.12 2.24
C GLY A 32 -12.48 -10.42 1.00
N ALA A 33 -13.28 -9.61 0.32
CA ALA A 33 -12.78 -8.80 -0.79
C ALA A 33 -12.09 -7.56 -0.26
N LEU A 34 -10.96 -7.20 -0.85
CA LEU A 34 -10.18 -6.02 -0.47
C LEU A 34 -10.20 -4.99 -1.59
N ALA A 35 -10.37 -3.72 -1.20
CA ALA A 35 -10.23 -2.59 -2.10
C ALA A 35 -9.52 -1.47 -1.34
N GLY A 36 -8.92 -0.53 -2.04
CA GLY A 36 -8.31 0.59 -1.37
C GLY A 36 -7.43 1.43 -2.26
N ASN A 37 -6.69 2.31 -1.61
CA ASN A 37 -5.79 3.25 -2.27
C ASN A 37 -4.47 3.31 -1.53
N VAL A 38 -3.41 3.62 -2.28
CA VAL A 38 -2.08 3.82 -1.74
C VAL A 38 -1.56 5.16 -2.22
N THR A 39 -0.88 5.89 -1.34
CA THR A 39 -0.12 7.08 -1.67
C THR A 39 1.32 6.85 -1.27
N GLU A 40 2.26 7.06 -2.18
CA GLU A 40 3.69 6.87 -1.93
C GLU A 40 4.51 7.95 -2.65
N PRO A 41 5.76 8.22 -2.19
CA PRO A 41 6.60 9.18 -2.90
C PRO A 41 6.95 8.67 -4.29
N CYS A 42 7.02 9.58 -5.26
CA CYS A 42 7.44 9.22 -6.61
C CYS A 42 8.96 9.17 -6.65
N ILE A 43 9.51 7.97 -6.81
CA ILE A 43 10.96 7.73 -6.79
C ILE A 43 11.53 7.55 -8.19
N THR A 44 10.68 7.60 -9.23
CA THR A 44 11.12 7.45 -10.61
C THR A 44 11.81 8.73 -11.08
N PRO A 45 13.07 8.65 -11.59
CA PRO A 45 13.74 9.84 -12.11
C PRO A 45 12.91 10.52 -13.20
N GLY A 46 12.81 11.85 -13.12
CA GLY A 46 12.04 12.63 -14.08
C GLY A 46 10.54 12.66 -13.82
N CYS A 47 10.08 12.04 -12.74
CA CYS A 47 8.66 12.05 -12.39
C CYS A 47 8.21 13.48 -12.08
N PRO A 48 7.14 13.98 -12.72
CA PRO A 48 6.68 15.35 -12.48
C PRO A 48 5.89 15.52 -11.19
N MET A 49 5.61 14.42 -10.47
CA MET A 49 4.81 14.42 -9.26
C MET A 49 5.67 14.13 -8.05
N SER A 50 5.32 14.72 -6.90
CA SER A 50 5.99 14.39 -5.64
C SER A 50 5.50 13.06 -5.06
N THR A 51 4.28 12.65 -5.40
CA THR A 51 3.69 11.40 -4.94
C THR A 51 3.04 10.65 -6.07
N HIS A 52 2.96 9.32 -5.90
CA HIS A 52 2.16 8.44 -6.75
C HIS A 52 0.96 7.95 -5.97
N ASN A 53 -0.16 7.84 -6.67
CA ASN A 53 -1.34 7.16 -6.16
C ASN A 53 -1.46 5.82 -6.86
N ALA A 54 -2.06 4.86 -6.15
CA ALA A 54 -2.32 3.54 -6.72
C ALA A 54 -3.61 2.99 -6.12
N SER A 55 -4.29 2.13 -6.87
CA SER A 55 -5.45 1.42 -6.38
C SER A 55 -5.05 0.02 -5.93
N ILE A 56 -5.79 -0.53 -4.97
CA ILE A 56 -5.63 -1.89 -4.47
C ILE A 56 -6.91 -2.65 -4.72
N ALA A 57 -6.78 -3.89 -5.18
CA ALA A 57 -7.89 -4.83 -5.29
C ALA A 57 -7.37 -6.24 -5.03
N GLY A 58 -8.06 -6.99 -4.18
CA GLY A 58 -7.60 -8.33 -3.84
C GLY A 58 -8.55 -9.05 -2.90
N ASP A 59 -7.98 -9.99 -2.14
CA ASP A 59 -8.75 -10.90 -1.30
C ASP A 59 -8.03 -11.22 -0.02
N ARG A 60 -8.83 -11.59 0.97
CA ARG A 60 -8.34 -12.15 2.22
C ARG A 60 -9.05 -13.48 2.48
N SER A 61 -8.30 -14.49 2.89
CA SER A 61 -8.85 -15.76 3.34
C SER A 61 -8.12 -16.16 4.61
N GLY A 62 -8.80 -16.04 5.76
CA GLY A 62 -8.16 -16.24 7.05
C GLY A 62 -7.03 -15.24 7.24
N SER A 63 -5.81 -15.74 7.44
CA SER A 63 -4.63 -14.90 7.58
C SER A 63 -3.94 -14.60 6.24
N ALA A 64 -4.35 -15.24 5.16
CA ALA A 64 -3.73 -15.05 3.85
C ALA A 64 -4.32 -13.82 3.17
N VAL A 65 -3.45 -12.90 2.76
CA VAL A 65 -3.84 -11.65 2.10
C VAL A 65 -3.11 -11.58 0.77
N SER A 66 -3.84 -11.26 -0.29
CA SER A 66 -3.23 -11.00 -1.58
C SER A 66 -3.95 -9.86 -2.28
N PHE A 67 -3.20 -8.99 -2.92
CA PHE A 67 -3.81 -7.90 -3.66
C PHE A 67 -2.90 -7.44 -4.79
N VAL A 68 -3.49 -6.75 -5.73
CA VAL A 68 -2.81 -6.12 -6.86
C VAL A 68 -2.84 -4.63 -6.65
N LYS A 69 -1.69 -3.99 -6.79
CA LYS A 69 -1.55 -2.55 -6.74
C LYS A 69 -1.34 -2.05 -8.16
N ARG A 70 -2.16 -1.09 -8.59
CA ARG A 70 -2.05 -0.47 -9.92
C ARG A 70 -1.84 1.02 -9.77
N TYR A 71 -0.73 1.51 -10.31
CA TYR A 71 -0.40 2.92 -10.26
C TYR A 71 -1.30 3.75 -11.17
N GLU A 72 -1.63 4.96 -10.72
CA GLU A 72 -2.49 5.89 -11.44
C GLU A 72 -1.86 7.28 -11.40
N PRO A 73 -1.45 7.87 -12.54
CA PRO A 73 -1.49 7.27 -13.88
C PRO A 73 -0.35 6.26 -14.07
N PRO A 74 -0.50 5.34 -15.02
CA PRO A 74 0.58 4.38 -15.32
C PRO A 74 1.74 5.08 -16.03
N GLY A 75 2.87 4.38 -16.14
CA GLY A 75 4.01 4.84 -16.94
C GLY A 75 5.17 5.43 -16.16
N TYR A 76 5.07 5.54 -14.83
CA TYR A 76 6.14 6.08 -14.00
C TYR A 76 6.77 4.98 -13.13
N GLY A 77 7.24 3.91 -13.78
CA GLY A 77 7.81 2.75 -13.13
C GLY A 77 7.00 1.52 -13.46
N TYR A 78 6.78 0.66 -12.46
CA TYR A 78 5.95 -0.52 -12.65
C TYR A 78 4.47 -0.12 -12.56
N ASP A 79 3.68 -0.58 -13.54
CA ASP A 79 2.25 -0.25 -13.57
C ASP A 79 1.44 -1.14 -12.62
N THR A 80 1.86 -2.39 -12.47
CA THR A 80 1.13 -3.38 -11.67
C THR A 80 2.11 -4.13 -10.77
N VAL A 81 1.76 -4.27 -9.50
CA VAL A 81 2.58 -4.99 -8.53
C VAL A 81 1.68 -5.94 -7.75
N PHE A 82 2.10 -7.18 -7.61
CA PHE A 82 1.39 -8.19 -6.82
C PHE A 82 1.94 -8.22 -5.41
N TYR A 83 1.05 -8.24 -4.42
CA TYR A 83 1.39 -8.33 -3.00
C TYR A 83 0.77 -9.60 -2.42
N ARG A 84 1.54 -10.32 -1.64
CA ARG A 84 1.07 -11.54 -0.98
C ARG A 84 1.68 -11.61 0.40
N GLY A 85 0.83 -11.73 1.43
CA GLY A 85 1.31 -11.69 2.80
C GLY A 85 0.40 -12.40 3.78
N VAL A 86 0.72 -12.21 5.04
CA VAL A 86 0.00 -12.81 6.17
C VAL A 86 -0.36 -11.70 7.14
N VAL A 87 -1.62 -11.69 7.57
CA VAL A 87 -2.08 -10.76 8.61
C VAL A 87 -2.03 -11.47 9.97
N ASN A 88 -1.58 -10.75 11.01
CA ASN A 88 -1.56 -11.30 12.35
C ASN A 88 -2.98 -11.41 12.94
N ALA A 89 -3.10 -12.10 14.08
CA ALA A 89 -4.41 -12.40 14.67
C ALA A 89 -5.22 -11.16 15.03
N GLU A 90 -4.54 -10.08 15.44
CA GLU A 90 -5.20 -8.84 15.86
C GLU A 90 -5.51 -7.92 14.68
N ALA A 91 -5.11 -8.31 13.46
CA ALA A 91 -5.25 -7.50 12.25
C ALA A 91 -4.56 -6.13 12.38
N THR A 92 -3.37 -6.13 12.97
CA THR A 92 -2.57 -4.91 13.15
C THR A 92 -1.33 -4.87 12.26
N GLU A 93 -0.93 -6.02 11.70
CA GLU A 93 0.25 -6.12 10.83
C GLU A 93 -0.03 -7.06 9.69
N ILE A 94 0.43 -6.68 8.50
CA ILE A 94 0.46 -7.54 7.32
C ILE A 94 1.89 -7.53 6.81
N ASP A 95 2.52 -8.70 6.70
CA ASP A 95 3.86 -8.78 6.13
C ASP A 95 3.92 -9.81 5.01
N GLY A 96 4.84 -9.62 4.10
CA GLY A 96 4.96 -10.53 2.98
C GLY A 96 5.92 -10.02 1.91
N ARG A 97 5.58 -10.35 0.68
CA ARG A 97 6.43 -10.03 -0.46
C ARG A 97 5.61 -9.42 -1.59
N TRP A 98 6.27 -8.53 -2.33
CA TRP A 98 5.73 -8.00 -3.58
C TRP A 98 6.52 -8.56 -4.75
N SER A 99 5.90 -8.62 -5.91
CA SER A 99 6.54 -9.03 -7.15
C SER A 99 5.89 -8.30 -8.32
N VAL A 100 6.65 -8.12 -9.39
CA VAL A 100 6.14 -7.51 -10.62
C VAL A 100 5.98 -8.61 -11.66
N PRO A 101 4.75 -8.84 -12.18
CA PRO A 101 4.52 -9.91 -13.13
C PRO A 101 5.38 -9.76 -14.39
N GLY A 102 5.90 -10.88 -14.88
CA GLY A 102 6.73 -10.90 -16.07
C GLY A 102 8.17 -10.43 -15.88
N THR A 103 8.57 -10.16 -14.64
CA THR A 103 9.93 -9.70 -14.30
C THR A 103 10.48 -10.49 -13.13
N THR A 104 11.75 -10.26 -12.80
CA THR A 104 12.38 -10.80 -11.59
C THR A 104 12.32 -9.83 -10.42
N ALA A 105 11.70 -8.66 -10.59
CA ALA A 105 11.61 -7.67 -9.53
C ALA A 105 10.72 -8.16 -8.40
N SER A 106 11.24 -8.17 -7.18
CA SER A 106 10.52 -8.59 -5.98
C SER A 106 11.19 -8.02 -4.74
N GLY A 107 10.48 -8.05 -3.63
CA GLY A 107 11.01 -7.59 -2.36
C GLY A 107 10.04 -7.91 -1.24
N THR A 108 10.30 -7.38 -0.06
CA THR A 108 9.44 -7.56 1.11
C THR A 108 8.60 -6.30 1.35
N PHE A 109 7.49 -6.48 2.05
CA PHE A 109 6.68 -5.35 2.50
C PHE A 109 6.14 -5.62 3.90
N LEU A 110 5.81 -4.52 4.59
CA LEU A 110 5.18 -4.57 5.90
C LEU A 110 4.14 -3.45 5.95
N MET A 111 2.96 -3.76 6.44
CA MET A 111 1.93 -2.76 6.71
C MET A 111 1.53 -2.87 8.18
N VAL A 112 1.49 -1.73 8.86
CA VAL A 112 1.10 -1.66 10.27
C VAL A 112 -0.11 -0.75 10.36
N ARG A 113 -1.15 -1.22 11.06
CA ARG A 113 -2.36 -0.42 11.20
C ARG A 113 -2.03 0.88 11.91
N SER A 114 -2.43 1.98 11.30
CA SER A 114 -2.23 3.29 11.89
C SER A 114 -3.10 3.42 13.15
N SER A 115 -2.52 3.99 14.21
CA SER A 115 -3.28 4.30 15.42
C SER A 115 -4.06 5.61 15.29
N LYS A 116 -3.84 6.35 14.21
CA LYS A 116 -4.52 7.63 13.99
C LYS A 116 -5.87 7.39 13.31
N PRO A 117 -6.91 8.15 13.70
CA PRO A 117 -8.16 8.12 12.95
C PRO A 117 -7.95 8.58 11.51
N ALA A 118 -8.80 8.09 10.61
CA ALA A 118 -8.70 8.42 9.19
C ALA A 118 -8.79 9.93 8.96
N GLU A 119 -9.63 10.64 9.71
CA GLU A 119 -9.78 12.08 9.61
C GLU A 119 -8.50 12.82 9.98
N ALA A 120 -7.79 12.37 11.00
CA ALA A 120 -6.54 12.97 11.41
C ALA A 120 -5.45 12.78 10.36
N VAL A 121 -5.39 11.59 9.75
CA VAL A 121 -4.44 11.31 8.68
C VAL A 121 -4.74 12.18 7.46
N ALA A 122 -6.01 12.31 7.08
CA ALA A 122 -6.41 13.16 5.96
C ALA A 122 -6.06 14.63 6.22
N ALA A 123 -6.22 15.10 7.46
CA ALA A 123 -5.85 16.46 7.82
C ALA A 123 -4.35 16.70 7.71
N GLU A 124 -3.54 15.74 8.16
CA GLU A 124 -2.08 15.83 8.01
C GLU A 124 -1.65 15.87 6.55
N GLU A 125 -2.28 15.08 5.70
CA GLU A 125 -1.98 15.09 4.27
C GLU A 125 -2.30 16.45 3.65
N ARG A 126 -3.41 17.07 4.03
CA ARG A 126 -3.77 18.39 3.53
C ARG A 126 -2.79 19.46 3.96
N THR A 127 -2.26 19.40 5.19
CA THR A 127 -1.32 20.40 5.68
C THR A 127 0.06 20.28 5.03
N LYS A 128 0.36 19.13 4.43
CA LYS A 128 1.62 18.93 3.71
C LYS A 128 1.59 19.45 2.28
N GLU A 129 0.43 19.82 1.77
CA GLU A 129 0.33 20.36 0.43
C GLU A 129 0.95 21.74 0.34
N PRO A 130 1.55 22.08 -0.82
CA PRO A 130 2.10 23.44 -0.99
C PRO A 130 1.02 24.50 -0.85
N ALA A 131 1.42 25.65 -0.35
CA ALA A 131 0.52 26.81 -0.26
C ALA A 131 0.10 27.23 -1.66
N ARG A 132 -1.13 27.66 -1.80
CA ARG A 132 -1.69 28.11 -3.07
C ARG A 132 -1.93 29.60 -3.07
#